data_a196b7b55ca45505aece790af316ca3d
#
_entry.id   a196b7b55ca45505aece790af316ca3d
#
_cell.length_a   1.000
_cell.length_b   1.000
_cell.length_c   1.000
_cell.angle_alpha   90.00
_cell.angle_beta   90.00
_cell.angle_gamma   90.00
#
_symmetry.space_group_name_H-M   'P 1'
#
loop_
_entity.id
_entity.type
_entity.pdbx_description
1 polymer ?
#
loop_
_entity_poly.entity_id
_entity_poly.type
_entity_poly.pdbx_seq_one_letter_code
_entity_poly.pdbx_strand_id
1 'polypeptide(L)'
;SIETENNAVARRTFRLLRDVFDVQPELVTLRRSRLGGRNAYRVEISGSEASFVLEGCGIEVGQRRGVPREITVRKCCRMSFLRGVFLACGSVTDPEKEYHLEFVLEDESFAAALQRLIARFSLNAHVAKRRSMTLVYLKGQSEITDMLSIFGAQSARFAMEDAYIRKELRNNANRAVNCDS
;
A
#
# COMPACT_ATOMS: atom_id res chain seq x y z
N SER A 1 -10.86 14.16 6.98
CA SER A 1 -9.43 14.13 7.38
C SER A 1 -8.79 12.80 7.04
N ILE A 2 -7.46 12.78 6.89
CA ILE A 2 -6.63 11.59 6.64
C ILE A 2 -5.58 11.55 7.75
N GLU A 3 -5.47 10.41 8.45
CA GLU A 3 -4.45 10.19 9.48
C GLU A 3 -3.42 9.14 9.04
N THR A 4 -2.16 9.38 9.41
CA THR A 4 -1.05 8.45 9.16
C THR A 4 0.06 8.63 10.20
N GLU A 5 0.79 7.56 10.52
CA GLU A 5 2.00 7.64 11.34
C GLU A 5 3.25 8.02 10.51
N ASN A 6 3.12 8.06 9.18
CA ASN A 6 4.22 8.36 8.28
C ASN A 6 4.19 9.83 7.83
N ASN A 7 5.14 10.63 8.32
CA ASN A 7 5.27 12.05 7.98
C ASN A 7 5.44 12.28 6.46
N ALA A 8 6.15 11.41 5.75
CA ALA A 8 6.34 11.58 4.31
C ALA A 8 5.03 11.38 3.54
N VAL A 9 4.19 10.43 3.97
CA VAL A 9 2.84 10.22 3.42
C VAL A 9 1.95 11.43 3.70
N ALA A 10 1.92 11.94 4.95
CA ALA A 10 1.15 13.13 5.30
C ALA A 10 1.53 14.35 4.46
N ARG A 11 2.83 14.64 4.35
CA ARG A 11 3.33 15.76 3.54
C ARG A 11 3.04 15.59 2.05
N ARG A 12 3.09 14.37 1.53
CA ARG A 12 2.73 14.09 0.14
C ARG A 12 1.25 14.31 -0.10
N THR A 13 0.39 13.82 0.80
CA THR A 13 -1.06 14.04 0.74
C THR A 13 -1.39 15.52 0.77
N PHE A 14 -0.80 16.28 1.71
CA PHE A 14 -0.95 17.73 1.80
C PHE A 14 -0.63 18.43 0.47
N ARG A 15 0.53 18.11 -0.12
CA ARG A 15 0.93 18.70 -1.41
C ARG A 15 0.00 18.31 -2.54
N LEU A 16 -0.40 17.06 -2.64
CA LEU A 16 -1.32 16.60 -3.69
C LEU A 16 -2.69 17.29 -3.61
N LEU A 17 -3.24 17.46 -2.41
CA LEU A 17 -4.49 18.18 -2.22
C LEU A 17 -4.38 19.63 -2.72
N ARG A 18 -3.34 20.32 -2.35
CA ARG A 18 -3.09 21.70 -2.78
C ARG A 18 -2.82 21.81 -4.28
N ASP A 19 -1.93 20.96 -4.82
CA ASP A 19 -1.41 21.11 -6.18
C ASP A 19 -2.41 20.57 -7.25
N VAL A 20 -3.29 19.63 -6.89
CA VAL A 20 -4.26 19.02 -7.83
C VAL A 20 -5.64 19.64 -7.70
N PHE A 21 -6.08 19.95 -6.48
CA PHE A 21 -7.44 20.42 -6.20
C PHE A 21 -7.51 21.90 -5.85
N ASP A 22 -6.37 22.56 -5.71
CA ASP A 22 -6.27 23.99 -5.31
C ASP A 22 -7.00 24.31 -3.99
N VAL A 23 -7.03 23.33 -3.07
CA VAL A 23 -7.59 23.49 -1.73
C VAL A 23 -6.50 23.85 -0.72
N GLN A 24 -6.92 24.33 0.47
CA GLN A 24 -6.01 24.75 1.55
C GLN A 24 -6.05 23.72 2.71
N PRO A 25 -5.30 22.60 2.62
CA PRO A 25 -5.29 21.61 3.68
C PRO A 25 -4.50 22.10 4.90
N GLU A 26 -4.88 21.64 6.08
CA GLU A 26 -4.12 21.81 7.32
C GLU A 26 -3.37 20.52 7.67
N LEU A 27 -2.14 20.66 8.16
CA LEU A 27 -1.33 19.52 8.62
C LEU A 27 -1.11 19.62 10.12
N VAL A 28 -1.74 18.74 10.88
CA VAL A 28 -1.69 18.69 12.33
C VAL A 28 -0.83 17.53 12.80
N THR A 29 0.11 17.79 13.72
CA THR A 29 0.89 16.74 14.38
C THR A 29 0.22 16.34 15.69
N LEU A 30 -0.21 15.09 15.78
CA LEU A 30 -0.83 14.52 16.97
C LEU A 30 0.24 13.81 17.80
N ARG A 31 0.58 14.40 18.94
CA ARG A 31 1.50 13.78 19.90
C ARG A 31 0.74 12.73 20.70
N ARG A 32 1.09 11.46 20.57
CA ARG A 32 0.57 10.38 21.43
C ARG A 32 1.40 10.33 22.71
N SER A 33 0.80 10.75 23.84
CA SER A 33 1.47 10.91 25.15
C SER A 33 1.79 9.60 25.89
N ARG A 34 1.65 8.43 25.27
CA ARG A 34 2.10 7.16 25.88
C ARG A 34 3.59 6.97 25.61
N LEU A 35 4.33 6.57 26.64
CA LEU A 35 5.74 6.22 26.57
C LEU A 35 6.01 5.30 25.36
N GLY A 36 6.80 5.78 24.39
CA GLY A 36 7.11 5.04 23.15
C GLY A 36 6.10 5.20 22.00
N GLY A 37 5.06 6.03 22.14
CA GLY A 37 4.08 6.28 21.07
C GLY A 37 4.68 7.09 19.91
N ARG A 38 4.53 6.58 18.68
CA ARG A 38 4.91 7.34 17.48
C ARG A 38 3.95 8.50 17.27
N ASN A 39 4.45 9.64 16.77
CA ASN A 39 3.61 10.75 16.36
C ASN A 39 2.69 10.32 15.22
N ALA A 40 1.43 10.76 15.24
CA ALA A 40 0.54 10.66 14.11
C ALA A 40 0.40 12.05 13.45
N TYR A 41 0.12 12.05 12.18
CA TYR A 41 -0.06 13.26 11.37
C TYR A 41 -1.46 13.20 10.77
N ARG A 42 -2.19 14.31 10.88
CA ARG A 42 -3.53 14.44 10.31
C ARG A 42 -3.54 15.55 9.28
N VAL A 43 -4.02 15.25 8.08
CA VAL A 43 -4.28 16.22 7.02
C VAL A 43 -5.78 16.47 6.98
N GLU A 44 -6.18 17.72 7.14
CA GLU A 44 -7.59 18.15 7.20
C GLU A 44 -7.88 19.14 6.07
N ILE A 45 -9.09 19.08 5.54
CA ILE A 45 -9.67 20.07 4.62
C ILE A 45 -11.10 20.41 5.11
N SER A 46 -11.56 21.60 4.79
CA SER A 46 -12.91 22.08 5.16
C SER A 46 -14.03 21.26 4.53
N GLY A 47 -15.25 21.34 5.08
CA GLY A 47 -16.36 20.49 4.66
C GLY A 47 -16.71 20.61 3.17
N SER A 48 -16.78 21.81 2.62
CA SER A 48 -17.09 22.08 1.20
C SER A 48 -15.96 21.62 0.28
N GLU A 49 -14.70 21.88 0.64
CA GLU A 49 -13.53 21.41 -0.09
C GLU A 49 -13.41 19.88 -0.04
N ALA A 50 -13.79 19.26 1.09
CA ALA A 50 -13.79 17.80 1.22
C ALA A 50 -14.73 17.15 0.21
N SER A 51 -15.94 17.69 0.03
CA SER A 51 -16.91 17.20 -0.97
C SER A 51 -16.36 17.31 -2.39
N PHE A 52 -15.78 18.44 -2.73
CA PHE A 52 -15.14 18.69 -4.03
C PHE A 52 -14.00 17.69 -4.32
N VAL A 53 -13.12 17.45 -3.33
CA VAL A 53 -12.02 16.49 -3.47
C VAL A 53 -12.54 15.07 -3.62
N LEU A 54 -13.54 14.66 -2.83
CA LEU A 54 -14.11 13.31 -2.91
C LEU A 54 -14.76 13.07 -4.27
N GLU A 55 -15.54 14.02 -4.79
CA GLU A 55 -16.12 13.96 -6.12
C GLU A 55 -15.06 13.84 -7.21
N GLY A 56 -14.02 14.67 -7.16
CA GLY A 56 -12.89 14.60 -8.09
C GLY A 56 -12.07 13.29 -8.00
N CYS A 57 -12.13 12.59 -6.86
CA CYS A 57 -11.59 11.25 -6.69
C CYS A 57 -12.56 10.13 -7.11
N GLY A 58 -13.76 10.45 -7.58
CA GLY A 58 -14.79 9.47 -7.92
C GLY A 58 -15.35 8.74 -6.69
N ILE A 59 -15.38 9.42 -5.55
CA ILE A 59 -15.87 8.88 -4.27
C ILE A 59 -17.18 9.57 -3.92
N GLU A 60 -18.29 8.83 -3.96
CA GLU A 60 -19.59 9.31 -3.50
C GLU A 60 -19.79 8.96 -2.02
N VAL A 61 -20.16 9.99 -1.24
CA VAL A 61 -20.43 9.82 0.20
C VAL A 61 -21.70 8.98 0.37
N GLY A 62 -21.59 7.88 1.13
CA GLY A 62 -22.73 6.98 1.42
C GLY A 62 -22.89 5.80 0.46
N GLN A 63 -22.13 5.71 -0.62
CA GLN A 63 -22.13 4.56 -1.52
C GLN A 63 -21.08 3.50 -1.13
N ARG A 64 -21.26 2.25 -1.62
CA ARG A 64 -20.30 1.16 -1.43
C ARG A 64 -18.94 1.55 -2.02
N ARG A 65 -17.93 1.48 -1.20
CA ARG A 65 -16.55 1.80 -1.58
C ARG A 65 -16.02 0.73 -2.54
N GLY A 66 -15.64 1.15 -3.73
CA GLY A 66 -15.03 0.31 -4.74
C GLY A 66 -13.80 1.00 -5.33
N VAL A 67 -13.15 0.36 -6.29
CA VAL A 67 -12.11 1.00 -7.10
C VAL A 67 -12.81 1.90 -8.12
N PRO A 68 -12.65 3.23 -8.07
CA PRO A 68 -13.29 4.14 -9.00
C PRO A 68 -12.80 3.88 -10.44
N ARG A 69 -13.71 3.63 -11.35
CA ARG A 69 -13.37 3.31 -12.75
C ARG A 69 -12.77 4.52 -13.47
N GLU A 70 -13.30 5.70 -13.22
CA GLU A 70 -12.96 6.96 -13.89
C GLU A 70 -11.46 7.28 -13.74
N ILE A 71 -10.93 7.09 -12.54
CA ILE A 71 -9.52 7.36 -12.22
C ILE A 71 -8.61 6.15 -12.39
N THR A 72 -9.11 4.99 -12.86
CA THR A 72 -8.32 3.76 -13.05
C THR A 72 -8.38 3.20 -14.48
N VAL A 73 -8.76 4.03 -15.45
CA VAL A 73 -8.86 3.63 -16.87
C VAL A 73 -7.48 3.26 -17.43
N ARG A 74 -6.49 4.14 -17.28
CA ARG A 74 -5.14 3.95 -17.82
C ARG A 74 -4.29 3.07 -16.93
N LYS A 75 -3.32 2.35 -17.50
CA LYS A 75 -2.36 1.51 -16.73
C LYS A 75 -1.62 2.32 -15.67
N CYS A 76 -1.11 3.50 -16.03
CA CYS A 76 -0.40 4.39 -15.10
C CYS A 76 -1.30 4.87 -13.95
N CYS A 77 -2.59 5.11 -14.20
CA CYS A 77 -3.55 5.50 -13.17
C CYS A 77 -3.80 4.33 -12.19
N ARG A 78 -3.94 3.11 -12.71
CA ARG A 78 -4.05 1.90 -11.87
C ARG A 78 -2.81 1.70 -10.98
N MET A 79 -1.61 1.90 -11.53
CA MET A 79 -0.36 1.83 -10.76
C MET A 79 -0.33 2.89 -9.65
N SER A 80 -0.73 4.13 -9.95
CA SER A 80 -0.81 5.22 -8.97
C SER A 80 -1.85 4.95 -7.89
N PHE A 81 -3.00 4.39 -8.26
CA PHE A 81 -4.05 3.99 -7.33
C PHE A 81 -3.55 2.90 -6.37
N LEU A 82 -2.96 1.82 -6.89
CA LEU A 82 -2.38 0.75 -6.07
C LEU A 82 -1.30 1.26 -5.11
N ARG A 83 -0.46 2.19 -5.57
CA ARG A 83 0.53 2.85 -4.70
C ARG A 83 -0.14 3.66 -3.59
N GLY A 84 -1.20 4.39 -3.89
CA GLY A 84 -1.97 5.14 -2.89
C GLY A 84 -2.59 4.23 -1.84
N VAL A 85 -3.22 3.14 -2.26
CA VAL A 85 -3.80 2.13 -1.35
C VAL A 85 -2.71 1.50 -0.47
N PHE A 86 -1.54 1.17 -1.04
CA PHE A 86 -0.42 0.62 -0.27
C PHE A 86 0.09 1.59 0.79
N LEU A 87 0.22 2.87 0.46
CA LEU A 87 0.65 3.89 1.42
C LEU A 87 -0.37 4.11 2.55
N ALA A 88 -1.64 3.82 2.30
CA ALA A 88 -2.72 3.96 3.29
C ALA A 88 -2.85 2.75 4.23
N CYS A 89 -2.75 1.53 3.71
CA CYS A 89 -3.09 0.32 4.45
C CYS A 89 -2.22 -0.91 4.10
N GLY A 90 -1.15 -0.70 3.33
CA GLY A 90 -0.24 -1.77 2.92
C GLY A 90 0.95 -1.94 3.85
N SER A 91 1.47 -3.15 3.88
CA SER A 91 2.74 -3.48 4.52
C SER A 91 3.49 -4.55 3.72
N VAL A 92 4.80 -4.54 3.86
CA VAL A 92 5.69 -5.57 3.32
C VAL A 92 6.62 -6.05 4.43
N THR A 93 6.75 -7.35 4.57
CA THR A 93 7.62 -7.96 5.57
C THR A 93 9.08 -7.85 5.13
N ASP A 94 9.98 -7.77 6.11
CA ASP A 94 11.42 -7.83 5.88
C ASP A 94 11.77 -9.10 5.07
N PRO A 95 12.39 -8.97 3.89
CA PRO A 95 12.68 -10.10 3.01
C PRO A 95 13.64 -11.12 3.63
N GLU A 96 14.42 -10.76 4.65
CA GLU A 96 15.23 -11.72 5.38
C GLU A 96 14.38 -12.69 6.24
N LYS A 97 13.16 -12.31 6.59
CA LYS A 97 12.21 -13.13 7.36
C LYS A 97 11.28 -13.92 6.44
N GLU A 98 10.44 -13.23 5.71
CA GLU A 98 9.38 -13.82 4.90
C GLU A 98 9.08 -12.96 3.66
N TYR A 99 8.66 -13.59 2.56
CA TYR A 99 8.13 -12.90 1.39
C TYR A 99 6.62 -12.74 1.53
N HIS A 100 6.20 -11.61 2.08
CA HIS A 100 4.79 -11.29 2.30
C HIS A 100 4.54 -9.81 2.12
N LEU A 101 3.55 -9.47 1.29
CA LEU A 101 3.03 -8.12 1.09
C LEU A 101 1.52 -8.19 1.28
N GLU A 102 0.96 -7.32 2.12
CA GLU A 102 -0.47 -7.30 2.40
C GLU A 102 -1.07 -5.91 2.39
N PHE A 103 -2.36 -5.85 2.14
CA PHE A 103 -3.25 -4.71 2.35
C PHE A 103 -4.29 -5.11 3.39
N VAL A 104 -4.44 -4.31 4.45
CA VAL A 104 -5.39 -4.56 5.54
C VAL A 104 -6.59 -3.64 5.37
N LEU A 105 -7.76 -4.20 5.13
CA LEU A 105 -8.97 -3.49 4.72
C LEU A 105 -10.15 -3.84 5.63
N GLU A 106 -11.04 -2.87 5.87
CA GLU A 106 -12.29 -3.08 6.61
C GLU A 106 -13.41 -3.58 5.69
N ASP A 107 -13.44 -3.07 4.44
CA ASP A 107 -14.51 -3.33 3.48
C ASP A 107 -14.16 -4.51 2.56
N GLU A 108 -14.95 -5.58 2.64
CA GLU A 108 -14.78 -6.79 1.82
C GLU A 108 -15.03 -6.50 0.33
N SER A 109 -15.94 -5.60 0.00
CA SER A 109 -16.26 -5.26 -1.40
C SER A 109 -15.10 -4.52 -2.05
N PHE A 110 -14.44 -3.63 -1.29
CA PHE A 110 -13.22 -2.96 -1.71
C PHE A 110 -12.05 -3.95 -1.84
N ALA A 111 -11.90 -4.90 -0.91
CA ALA A 111 -10.88 -5.94 -0.97
C ALA A 111 -11.01 -6.79 -2.25
N ALA A 112 -12.23 -7.22 -2.58
CA ALA A 112 -12.51 -7.96 -3.81
C ALA A 112 -12.24 -7.12 -5.08
N ALA A 113 -12.55 -5.83 -5.05
CA ALA A 113 -12.24 -4.91 -6.16
C ALA A 113 -10.73 -4.68 -6.31
N LEU A 114 -10.01 -4.55 -5.20
CA LEU A 114 -8.55 -4.41 -5.18
C LEU A 114 -7.87 -5.68 -5.72
N GLN A 115 -8.31 -6.87 -5.32
CA GLN A 115 -7.81 -8.14 -5.86
C GLN A 115 -7.97 -8.19 -7.39
N ARG A 116 -9.15 -7.84 -7.92
CA ARG A 116 -9.38 -7.77 -9.37
C ARG A 116 -8.50 -6.73 -10.07
N LEU A 117 -8.22 -5.61 -9.41
CA LEU A 117 -7.31 -4.59 -9.95
C LEU A 117 -5.87 -5.11 -10.03
N ILE A 118 -5.40 -5.81 -8.99
CA ILE A 118 -4.07 -6.44 -8.95
C ILE A 118 -3.95 -7.52 -10.05
N ALA A 119 -4.98 -8.33 -10.25
CA ALA A 119 -5.01 -9.35 -11.30
C ALA A 119 -4.83 -8.78 -12.72
N ARG A 120 -5.16 -7.51 -12.96
CA ARG A 120 -4.88 -6.84 -14.25
C ARG A 120 -3.39 -6.65 -14.55
N PHE A 121 -2.53 -6.88 -13.57
CA PHE A 121 -1.08 -6.89 -13.73
C PHE A 121 -0.49 -8.30 -13.75
N SER A 122 -1.33 -9.31 -13.95
CA SER A 122 -0.96 -10.75 -13.96
C SER A 122 -0.39 -11.23 -12.61
N LEU A 123 -0.78 -10.57 -11.51
CA LEU A 123 -0.41 -10.96 -10.15
C LEU A 123 -1.57 -11.69 -9.48
N ASN A 124 -1.27 -12.78 -8.78
CA ASN A 124 -2.26 -13.61 -8.13
C ASN A 124 -2.39 -13.26 -6.63
N ALA A 125 -3.11 -12.18 -6.34
CA ALA A 125 -3.39 -11.79 -4.95
C ALA A 125 -4.44 -12.72 -4.32
N HIS A 126 -4.19 -13.09 -3.07
CA HIS A 126 -5.10 -13.90 -2.26
C HIS A 126 -5.91 -13.03 -1.31
N VAL A 127 -7.07 -13.51 -0.89
CA VAL A 127 -7.93 -12.85 0.09
C VAL A 127 -8.08 -13.75 1.31
N ALA A 128 -7.93 -13.19 2.51
CA ALA A 128 -8.16 -13.89 3.77
C ALA A 128 -8.88 -12.98 4.77
N LYS A 129 -9.61 -13.57 5.70
CA LYS A 129 -10.20 -12.85 6.84
C LYS A 129 -9.32 -13.00 8.07
N ARG A 130 -9.12 -11.89 8.76
CA ARG A 130 -8.40 -11.84 10.04
C ARG A 130 -9.17 -10.98 11.02
N ARG A 131 -9.93 -11.61 11.92
CA ARG A 131 -10.87 -10.94 12.83
C ARG A 131 -11.92 -10.13 12.04
N SER A 132 -12.01 -8.81 12.29
CA SER A 132 -12.92 -7.89 11.58
C SER A 132 -12.34 -7.33 10.27
N MET A 133 -11.10 -7.69 9.92
CA MET A 133 -10.40 -7.14 8.76
C MET A 133 -10.33 -8.16 7.63
N THR A 134 -10.30 -7.65 6.40
CA THR A 134 -10.04 -8.44 5.20
C THR A 134 -8.64 -8.12 4.68
N LEU A 135 -7.85 -9.15 4.45
CA LEU A 135 -6.50 -9.05 3.92
C LEU A 135 -6.51 -9.36 2.43
N VAL A 136 -5.87 -8.52 1.62
CA VAL A 136 -5.48 -8.85 0.25
C VAL A 136 -3.95 -8.95 0.25
N TYR A 137 -3.40 -10.10 -0.12
CA TYR A 137 -1.98 -10.34 0.04
C TYR A 137 -1.34 -11.08 -1.13
N LEU A 138 -0.04 -10.86 -1.28
CA LEU A 138 0.85 -11.57 -2.20
C LEU A 138 1.89 -12.35 -1.39
N LYS A 139 2.21 -13.55 -1.86
CA LYS A 139 3.29 -14.41 -1.34
C LYS A 139 4.23 -14.74 -2.47
N GLY A 140 5.49 -14.96 -2.12
CA GLY A 140 6.52 -15.29 -3.10
C GLY A 140 7.30 -14.06 -3.57
N GLN A 141 8.60 -14.28 -3.73
CA GLN A 141 9.56 -13.23 -4.07
C GLN A 141 9.22 -12.53 -5.40
N SER A 142 8.92 -13.30 -6.46
CA SER A 142 8.65 -12.76 -7.80
C SER A 142 7.44 -11.81 -7.81
N GLU A 143 6.29 -12.24 -7.24
CA GLU A 143 5.07 -11.43 -7.22
C GLU A 143 5.22 -10.14 -6.42
N ILE A 144 5.97 -10.20 -5.30
CA ILE A 144 6.24 -9.02 -4.49
C ILE A 144 7.19 -8.07 -5.21
N THR A 145 8.23 -8.59 -5.87
CA THR A 145 9.17 -7.81 -6.69
C THR A 145 8.44 -7.08 -7.83
N ASP A 146 7.51 -7.77 -8.49
CA ASP A 146 6.67 -7.17 -9.54
C ASP A 146 5.73 -6.09 -8.98
N MET A 147 5.12 -6.34 -7.82
CA MET A 147 4.29 -5.33 -7.15
C MET A 147 5.11 -4.10 -6.74
N LEU A 148 6.33 -4.27 -6.22
CA LEU A 148 7.24 -3.16 -5.89
C LEU A 148 7.64 -2.37 -7.16
N SER A 149 7.78 -3.05 -8.29
CA SER A 149 8.00 -2.40 -9.60
C SER A 149 6.79 -1.56 -10.03
N ILE A 150 5.57 -2.08 -9.85
CA ILE A 150 4.31 -1.35 -10.10
C ILE A 150 4.23 -0.11 -9.21
N PHE A 151 4.65 -0.19 -7.96
CA PHE A 151 4.72 0.96 -7.06
C PHE A 151 5.82 1.97 -7.45
N GLY A 152 6.79 1.57 -8.28
CA GLY A 152 7.99 2.36 -8.58
C GLY A 152 8.97 2.41 -7.40
N ALA A 153 8.91 1.44 -6.49
CA ALA A 153 9.76 1.32 -5.31
C ALA A 153 11.05 0.57 -5.63
N GLN A 154 11.89 1.13 -6.51
CA GLN A 154 13.07 0.44 -7.07
C GLN A 154 14.07 0.01 -5.99
N SER A 155 14.36 0.87 -5.01
CA SER A 155 15.27 0.53 -3.91
C SER A 155 14.78 -0.67 -3.08
N ALA A 156 13.47 -0.72 -2.79
CA ALA A 156 12.87 -1.85 -2.08
C ALA A 156 12.88 -3.13 -2.94
N ARG A 157 12.66 -2.98 -4.25
CA ARG A 157 12.77 -4.09 -5.20
C ARG A 157 14.16 -4.69 -5.20
N PHE A 158 15.21 -3.88 -5.35
CA PHE A 158 16.60 -4.37 -5.31
C PHE A 158 16.95 -5.02 -3.98
N ALA A 159 16.53 -4.44 -2.85
CA ALA A 159 16.74 -5.06 -1.55
C ALA A 159 16.07 -6.44 -1.42
N MET A 160 14.90 -6.62 -2.04
CA MET A 160 14.19 -7.91 -2.11
C MET A 160 14.95 -8.94 -2.94
N GLU A 161 15.45 -8.54 -4.12
CA GLU A 161 16.25 -9.38 -5.02
C GLU A 161 17.57 -9.81 -4.36
N ASP A 162 18.28 -8.88 -3.73
CA ASP A 162 19.52 -9.15 -3.00
C ASP A 162 19.32 -10.14 -1.84
N ALA A 163 18.23 -9.97 -1.07
CA ALA A 163 17.92 -10.90 0.01
C ALA A 163 17.61 -12.31 -0.52
N TYR A 164 16.92 -12.40 -1.66
CA TYR A 164 16.65 -13.67 -2.32
C TYR A 164 17.95 -14.37 -2.74
N ILE A 165 18.84 -13.67 -3.43
CA ILE A 165 20.13 -14.22 -3.88
C ILE A 165 20.95 -14.72 -2.67
N ARG A 166 21.02 -13.95 -1.58
CA ARG A 166 21.73 -14.37 -0.37
C ARG A 166 21.15 -15.64 0.26
N LYS A 167 19.80 -15.77 0.27
CA LYS A 167 19.13 -16.98 0.77
C LYS A 167 19.42 -18.20 -0.09
N GLU A 168 19.36 -18.05 -1.42
CA GLU A 168 19.67 -19.12 -2.36
C GLU A 168 21.11 -19.60 -2.23
N LEU A 169 22.07 -18.69 -2.12
CA LEU A 169 23.48 -19.04 -1.91
C LEU A 169 23.69 -19.83 -0.61
N ARG A 170 23.05 -19.39 0.50
CA ARG A 170 23.11 -20.13 1.80
C ARG A 170 22.48 -21.51 1.70
N ASN A 171 21.33 -21.63 1.03
CA ASN A 171 20.64 -22.91 0.86
C ASN A 171 21.47 -23.88 0.03
N ASN A 172 22.10 -23.41 -1.05
CA ASN A 172 22.95 -24.22 -1.91
C ASN A 172 24.24 -24.68 -1.18
N ALA A 173 24.87 -23.80 -0.41
CA ALA A 173 26.01 -24.16 0.42
C ALA A 173 25.66 -25.24 1.47
N ASN A 174 24.51 -25.08 2.16
CA ASN A 174 24.04 -26.07 3.12
C ASN A 174 23.70 -27.43 2.48
N ARG A 175 23.15 -27.42 1.26
CA ARG A 175 22.87 -28.66 0.52
C ARG A 175 24.17 -29.37 0.13
N ALA A 176 25.18 -28.65 -0.32
CA ALA A 176 26.48 -29.24 -0.68
C ALA A 176 27.12 -29.92 0.54
N VAL A 177 27.15 -29.26 1.70
CA VAL A 177 27.71 -29.85 2.95
C VAL A 177 26.96 -31.11 3.38
N ASN A 178 25.62 -31.14 3.22
CA ASN A 178 24.79 -32.30 3.61
C ASN A 178 24.85 -33.46 2.62
N CYS A 179 25.36 -33.26 1.39
CA CYS A 179 25.56 -34.35 0.41
C CYS A 179 26.92 -35.03 0.55
N ASP A 180 27.87 -34.37 1.20
CA ASP A 180 29.25 -34.90 1.43
C ASP A 180 29.39 -35.61 2.78
N SER A 181 28.30 -35.78 3.53
CA SER A 181 28.24 -36.50 4.83
C SER A 181 27.45 -37.78 4.71
#